data_cad5ed0044b60c52d34323aec27ed3b6
#
_entry.id   cad5ed0044b60c52d34323aec27ed3b6
#
_cell.length_a   1.000
_cell.length_b   1.000
_cell.length_c   1.000
_cell.angle_alpha   90.00
_cell.angle_beta   90.00
_cell.angle_gamma   90.00
#
_symmetry.space_group_name_H-M   'P 1'
#
loop_
_entity.id
_entity.type
_entity.pdbx_description
1 polymer ?
#
loop_
_entity_poly.entity_id
_entity_poly.type
_entity_poly.pdbx_seq_one_letter_code
_entity_poly.pdbx_strand_id
1 'polypeptide(L)'
;MTGALDDMGAMREALQLAAQAQAAGEVPVGAVVLKDGVVIGRGYNAPISGNDACAHAEIIAIQAACAALGNYRLTGCTMVVTLEPCVMCSGAILNARFSRLVFGAHEPKTGAAGSVINVFEATALNHQTAVTEGVLAPACRALMNGFFQGRREVIKRTTTPLREDALRTPDARFSDLVDWPYTPCYTTEIPALNGLRLHYVDEGVRAVTAAPIDVDASGRHGQGACLLLHGAGGWGYQWRYWIEALRARGQRVLVPDLIGFGRSDKPKRVSAHSPAFHAQVMAGLVAALGLSQVRVLDASGGLGAYLTQVHADVFPRHAFIEVSRVGAQTVASAPFPDDGYRAAERAFAAAGFFDDDVHVSSDKKRVGEAIRMDAMRPDGEPSARAAALAFLDAFLDA
;
A
#
# COMPACT_ATOMS: atom_id res chain seq x y z
N MET A 1 1.04 3.34 -46.89
CA MET A 1 2.00 2.21 -46.92
C MET A 1 3.07 2.56 -45.91
N THR A 2 3.00 2.00 -44.70
CA THR A 2 4.08 2.12 -43.71
C THR A 2 5.26 1.36 -44.23
N GLY A 3 6.38 2.05 -44.55
CA GLY A 3 7.60 1.41 -45.01
C GLY A 3 8.12 0.37 -44.01
N ALA A 4 8.89 -0.61 -44.50
CA ALA A 4 9.52 -1.59 -43.62
C ALA A 4 10.36 -0.91 -42.53
N LEU A 5 10.18 -1.32 -41.28
CA LEU A 5 10.92 -0.75 -40.14
C LEU A 5 12.35 -1.35 -40.14
N ASP A 6 13.31 -0.45 -39.95
CA ASP A 6 14.67 -0.81 -39.56
C ASP A 6 14.76 -1.05 -38.04
N ASP A 7 15.90 -1.48 -37.55
CA ASP A 7 16.14 -1.74 -36.11
C ASP A 7 15.83 -0.54 -35.23
N MET A 8 16.16 0.67 -35.68
CA MET A 8 15.91 1.89 -34.92
C MET A 8 14.42 2.24 -34.87
N GLY A 9 13.70 2.05 -35.99
CA GLY A 9 12.26 2.24 -36.04
C GLY A 9 11.52 1.26 -35.12
N ALA A 10 11.89 -0.01 -35.18
CA ALA A 10 11.36 -1.05 -34.32
C ALA A 10 11.67 -0.82 -32.82
N MET A 11 12.89 -0.36 -32.51
CA MET A 11 13.27 -0.03 -31.13
C MET A 11 12.49 1.19 -30.60
N ARG A 12 12.19 2.19 -31.42
CA ARG A 12 11.31 3.30 -31.01
C ARG A 12 9.90 2.81 -30.67
N GLU A 13 9.35 1.87 -31.43
CA GLU A 13 8.06 1.26 -31.12
C GLU A 13 8.12 0.45 -29.81
N ALA A 14 9.19 -0.33 -29.61
CA ALA A 14 9.43 -1.05 -28.35
C ALA A 14 9.54 -0.08 -27.15
N LEU A 15 10.17 1.08 -27.31
CA LEU A 15 10.23 2.14 -26.28
C LEU A 15 8.84 2.72 -25.94
N GLN A 16 7.96 2.88 -26.93
CA GLN A 16 6.57 3.29 -26.66
C GLN A 16 5.81 2.25 -25.83
N LEU A 17 6.00 0.97 -26.13
CA LEU A 17 5.44 -0.12 -25.33
C LEU A 17 6.02 -0.17 -23.91
N ALA A 18 7.32 0.07 -23.77
CA ALA A 18 7.96 0.19 -22.46
C ALA A 18 7.38 1.37 -21.62
N ALA A 19 7.03 2.49 -22.27
CA ALA A 19 6.36 3.61 -21.60
C ALA A 19 4.94 3.23 -21.15
N GLN A 20 4.23 2.36 -21.88
CA GLN A 20 2.92 1.82 -21.44
C GLN A 20 3.08 0.93 -20.19
N ALA A 21 4.10 0.06 -20.16
CA ALA A 21 4.44 -0.72 -18.97
C ALA A 21 4.68 0.20 -17.76
N GLN A 22 5.47 1.27 -17.94
CA GLN A 22 5.72 2.26 -16.88
C GLN A 22 4.44 2.93 -16.38
N ALA A 23 3.53 3.31 -17.28
CA ALA A 23 2.27 3.93 -16.91
C ALA A 23 1.35 2.96 -16.12
N ALA A 24 1.48 1.66 -16.38
CA ALA A 24 0.79 0.60 -15.63
C ALA A 24 1.50 0.22 -14.29
N GLY A 25 2.62 0.89 -13.92
CA GLY A 25 3.39 0.58 -12.71
C GLY A 25 4.35 -0.61 -12.85
N GLU A 26 4.50 -1.13 -14.06
CA GLU A 26 5.40 -2.24 -14.38
C GLU A 26 6.83 -1.75 -14.71
N VAL A 27 7.79 -2.67 -14.64
CA VAL A 27 9.15 -2.39 -15.11
C VAL A 27 9.10 -2.06 -16.61
N PRO A 28 9.66 -0.91 -17.07
CA PRO A 28 9.46 -0.40 -18.43
C PRO A 28 10.28 -1.18 -19.47
N VAL A 29 9.78 -2.34 -19.84
CA VAL A 29 10.31 -3.16 -20.93
C VAL A 29 9.23 -3.31 -21.99
N GLY A 30 9.61 -3.12 -23.25
CA GLY A 30 8.75 -3.31 -24.41
C GLY A 30 9.47 -4.11 -25.47
N ALA A 31 8.72 -4.92 -26.22
CA ALA A 31 9.24 -5.78 -27.26
C ALA A 31 8.32 -5.80 -28.49
N VAL A 32 8.92 -5.89 -29.67
CA VAL A 32 8.22 -6.12 -30.93
C VAL A 32 8.85 -7.29 -31.70
N VAL A 33 8.03 -8.00 -32.45
CA VAL A 33 8.46 -9.04 -33.37
C VAL A 33 8.27 -8.57 -34.81
N LEU A 34 9.33 -8.58 -35.56
CA LEU A 34 9.33 -8.21 -36.98
C LEU A 34 9.40 -9.44 -37.88
N LYS A 35 8.64 -9.43 -38.98
CA LYS A 35 8.83 -10.29 -40.13
C LYS A 35 8.85 -9.44 -41.39
N ASP A 36 9.92 -9.55 -42.19
CA ASP A 36 10.13 -8.76 -43.41
C ASP A 36 9.92 -7.24 -43.21
N GLY A 37 10.40 -6.71 -42.05
CA GLY A 37 10.26 -5.30 -41.64
C GLY A 37 8.87 -4.90 -41.16
N VAL A 38 7.90 -5.82 -41.07
CA VAL A 38 6.54 -5.55 -40.59
C VAL A 38 6.40 -6.09 -39.17
N VAL A 39 5.80 -5.28 -38.26
CA VAL A 39 5.53 -5.71 -36.89
C VAL A 39 4.35 -6.65 -36.85
N ILE A 40 4.57 -7.88 -36.40
CA ILE A 40 3.58 -8.96 -36.29
C ILE A 40 3.26 -9.33 -34.83
N GLY A 41 4.03 -8.85 -33.87
CA GLY A 41 3.79 -9.08 -32.44
C GLY A 41 4.28 -7.90 -31.61
N ARG A 42 3.56 -7.58 -30.55
CA ARG A 42 3.85 -6.49 -29.59
C ARG A 42 3.68 -7.02 -28.19
N GLY A 43 4.51 -6.59 -27.26
CA GLY A 43 4.39 -6.88 -25.84
C GLY A 43 5.07 -5.84 -24.99
N TYR A 44 4.58 -5.68 -23.78
CA TYR A 44 5.21 -4.91 -22.71
C TYR A 44 5.05 -5.68 -21.40
N ASN A 45 5.93 -5.42 -20.44
CA ASN A 45 5.90 -6.11 -19.15
C ASN A 45 4.57 -5.93 -18.43
N ALA A 46 3.99 -7.04 -17.97
CA ALA A 46 2.75 -7.07 -17.21
C ALA A 46 2.73 -8.12 -16.06
N PRO A 47 3.86 -8.45 -15.39
CA PRO A 47 3.85 -9.46 -14.32
C PRO A 47 2.96 -9.11 -13.15
N ILE A 48 2.95 -7.85 -12.71
CA ILE A 48 2.18 -7.39 -11.54
C ILE A 48 0.69 -7.30 -11.90
N SER A 49 0.36 -6.60 -12.96
CA SER A 49 -1.03 -6.38 -13.40
C SER A 49 -1.71 -7.65 -13.87
N GLY A 50 -0.95 -8.58 -14.47
CA GLY A 50 -1.42 -9.89 -14.94
C GLY A 50 -1.38 -10.99 -13.89
N ASN A 51 -0.76 -10.79 -12.71
CA ASN A 51 -0.45 -11.84 -11.73
C ASN A 51 0.24 -13.05 -12.39
N ASP A 52 1.14 -12.80 -13.35
CA ASP A 52 1.84 -13.83 -14.12
C ASP A 52 3.34 -13.55 -14.14
N ALA A 53 4.12 -14.37 -13.45
CA ALA A 53 5.57 -14.25 -13.37
C ALA A 53 6.28 -14.35 -14.74
N CYS A 54 5.61 -14.90 -15.75
CA CYS A 54 6.14 -15.07 -17.09
C CYS A 54 5.71 -13.95 -18.06
N ALA A 55 4.85 -13.02 -17.66
CA ALA A 55 4.33 -11.95 -18.51
C ALA A 55 5.38 -10.85 -18.82
N HIS A 56 6.56 -11.26 -19.28
CA HIS A 56 7.58 -10.35 -19.81
C HIS A 56 7.22 -9.89 -21.22
N ALA A 57 7.71 -8.72 -21.59
CA ALA A 57 7.45 -8.11 -22.90
C ALA A 57 7.71 -9.06 -24.08
N GLU A 58 8.83 -9.79 -24.02
CA GLU A 58 9.24 -10.74 -25.04
C GLU A 58 8.25 -11.91 -25.16
N ILE A 59 7.80 -12.46 -24.02
CA ILE A 59 6.87 -13.59 -24.01
C ILE A 59 5.53 -13.16 -24.62
N ILE A 60 5.01 -12.01 -24.25
CA ILE A 60 3.76 -11.45 -24.77
C ILE A 60 3.91 -11.19 -26.29
N ALA A 61 5.03 -10.60 -26.73
CA ALA A 61 5.29 -10.35 -28.14
C ALA A 61 5.42 -11.65 -28.96
N ILE A 62 6.06 -12.69 -28.41
CA ILE A 62 6.14 -14.02 -29.00
C ILE A 62 4.74 -14.63 -29.20
N GLN A 63 3.92 -14.61 -28.15
CA GLN A 63 2.55 -15.14 -28.22
C GLN A 63 1.70 -14.42 -29.27
N ALA A 64 1.78 -13.08 -29.33
CA ALA A 64 1.10 -12.29 -30.34
C ALA A 64 1.57 -12.62 -31.77
N ALA A 65 2.89 -12.75 -31.96
CA ALA A 65 3.45 -13.11 -33.26
C ALA A 65 3.09 -14.54 -33.70
N CYS A 66 3.10 -15.48 -32.77
CA CYS A 66 2.66 -16.87 -33.04
C CYS A 66 1.19 -16.90 -33.47
N ALA A 67 0.34 -16.15 -32.80
CA ALA A 67 -1.08 -16.03 -33.16
C ALA A 67 -1.27 -15.41 -34.55
N ALA A 68 -0.52 -14.33 -34.84
CA ALA A 68 -0.60 -13.65 -36.15
C ALA A 68 -0.14 -14.52 -37.32
N LEU A 69 0.87 -15.39 -37.10
CA LEU A 69 1.36 -16.30 -38.15
C LEU A 69 0.67 -17.68 -38.18
N GLY A 70 -0.15 -18.00 -37.18
CA GLY A 70 -0.73 -19.33 -37.01
C GLY A 70 0.34 -20.40 -36.81
N ASN A 71 1.52 -20.05 -36.29
CA ASN A 71 2.65 -20.96 -36.14
C ASN A 71 3.46 -20.60 -34.88
N TYR A 72 3.83 -21.62 -34.08
CA TYR A 72 4.70 -21.46 -32.91
C TYR A 72 6.18 -21.23 -33.28
N ARG A 73 6.59 -21.47 -34.51
CA ARG A 73 7.94 -21.22 -35.02
C ARG A 73 7.97 -19.87 -35.75
N LEU A 74 8.81 -19.00 -35.30
CA LEU A 74 8.97 -17.63 -35.81
C LEU A 74 10.26 -17.53 -36.66
N THR A 75 10.50 -18.54 -37.49
CA THR A 75 11.66 -18.58 -38.40
C THR A 75 11.63 -17.38 -39.36
N GLY A 76 12.75 -16.72 -39.54
CA GLY A 76 12.87 -15.50 -40.36
C GLY A 76 12.40 -14.22 -39.62
N CYS A 77 11.94 -14.33 -38.36
CA CYS A 77 11.55 -13.19 -37.58
C CYS A 77 12.72 -12.60 -36.77
N THR A 78 12.62 -11.33 -36.45
CA THR A 78 13.53 -10.60 -35.57
C THR A 78 12.75 -10.19 -34.31
N MET A 79 13.28 -10.51 -33.13
CA MET A 79 12.86 -9.93 -31.84
C MET A 79 13.60 -8.62 -31.60
N VAL A 80 12.88 -7.55 -31.27
CA VAL A 80 13.47 -6.26 -30.84
C VAL A 80 12.93 -5.95 -29.47
N VAL A 81 13.81 -5.73 -28.49
CA VAL A 81 13.44 -5.50 -27.09
C VAL A 81 14.28 -4.39 -26.46
N THR A 82 13.70 -3.58 -25.60
CA THR A 82 14.38 -2.41 -25.00
C THR A 82 15.47 -2.79 -24.00
N LEU A 83 15.40 -3.98 -23.40
CA LEU A 83 16.33 -4.49 -22.40
C LEU A 83 16.85 -5.86 -22.80
N GLU A 84 18.09 -6.18 -22.47
CA GLU A 84 18.67 -7.50 -22.67
C GLU A 84 17.78 -8.58 -22.04
N PRO A 85 17.38 -9.62 -22.78
CA PRO A 85 16.47 -10.65 -22.30
C PRO A 85 17.10 -11.50 -21.19
N CYS A 86 16.28 -11.87 -20.20
CA CYS A 86 16.64 -12.82 -19.15
C CYS A 86 16.70 -14.26 -19.69
N VAL A 87 17.12 -15.23 -18.86
CA VAL A 87 17.24 -16.65 -19.21
C VAL A 87 15.92 -17.24 -19.76
N MET A 88 14.80 -16.92 -19.10
CA MET A 88 13.46 -17.39 -19.52
C MET A 88 13.12 -16.89 -20.92
N CYS A 89 13.26 -15.59 -21.17
CA CYS A 89 12.95 -15.00 -22.47
C CYS A 89 13.91 -15.44 -23.56
N SER A 90 15.20 -15.56 -23.25
CA SER A 90 16.21 -16.09 -24.18
C SER A 90 15.90 -17.55 -24.59
N GLY A 91 15.49 -18.38 -23.63
CA GLY A 91 15.02 -19.73 -23.90
C GLY A 91 13.79 -19.76 -24.82
N ALA A 92 12.83 -18.85 -24.59
CA ALA A 92 11.64 -18.72 -25.44
C ALA A 92 11.99 -18.27 -26.88
N ILE A 93 12.92 -17.32 -27.04
CA ILE A 93 13.43 -16.85 -28.34
C ILE A 93 14.06 -17.99 -29.12
N LEU A 94 14.92 -18.78 -28.48
CA LEU A 94 15.54 -19.97 -29.10
C LEU A 94 14.54 -21.05 -29.47
N ASN A 95 13.58 -21.34 -28.59
CA ASN A 95 12.51 -22.32 -28.86
C ASN A 95 11.59 -21.90 -30.02
N ALA A 96 11.28 -20.62 -30.11
CA ALA A 96 10.49 -20.06 -31.21
C ALA A 96 11.26 -19.92 -32.52
N ARG A 97 12.57 -20.22 -32.55
CA ARG A 97 13.44 -20.21 -33.74
C ARG A 97 13.61 -18.85 -34.40
N PHE A 98 13.76 -17.79 -33.58
CA PHE A 98 14.08 -16.45 -34.12
C PHE A 98 15.43 -16.46 -34.86
N SER A 99 15.45 -15.86 -36.03
CA SER A 99 16.69 -15.69 -36.78
C SER A 99 17.59 -14.62 -36.15
N ARG A 100 17.00 -13.61 -35.49
CA ARG A 100 17.72 -12.50 -34.93
C ARG A 100 17.07 -11.96 -33.68
N LEU A 101 17.90 -11.54 -32.70
CA LEU A 101 17.57 -10.77 -31.53
C LEU A 101 18.27 -9.41 -31.62
N VAL A 102 17.52 -8.33 -31.37
CA VAL A 102 18.04 -6.97 -31.23
C VAL A 102 17.64 -6.46 -29.87
N PHE A 103 18.60 -6.00 -29.04
CA PHE A 103 18.26 -5.38 -27.79
C PHE A 103 18.92 -4.01 -27.57
N GLY A 104 18.28 -3.18 -26.71
CA GLY A 104 18.73 -1.83 -26.42
C GLY A 104 19.78 -1.79 -25.33
N ALA A 105 19.35 -1.82 -24.08
CA ALA A 105 20.21 -1.71 -22.90
C ALA A 105 20.64 -3.09 -22.37
N HIS A 106 21.87 -3.20 -21.86
CA HIS A 106 22.34 -4.36 -21.12
C HIS A 106 21.65 -4.47 -19.75
N GLU A 107 21.44 -5.71 -19.28
CA GLU A 107 20.91 -6.04 -17.95
C GLU A 107 21.96 -6.77 -17.10
N PRO A 108 22.68 -6.04 -16.22
CA PRO A 108 23.85 -6.59 -15.50
C PRO A 108 23.51 -7.61 -14.42
N LYS A 109 22.22 -7.83 -14.08
CA LYS A 109 21.80 -8.73 -13.02
C LYS A 109 21.21 -10.03 -13.51
N THR A 110 20.49 -10.01 -14.63
CA THR A 110 19.73 -11.15 -15.14
C THR A 110 19.87 -11.37 -16.66
N GLY A 111 20.64 -10.52 -17.34
CA GLY A 111 20.83 -10.56 -18.78
C GLY A 111 21.49 -11.87 -19.24
N ALA A 112 20.92 -12.48 -20.28
CA ALA A 112 21.36 -13.79 -20.77
C ALA A 112 21.85 -13.77 -22.24
N ALA A 113 22.15 -12.59 -22.75
CA ALA A 113 22.73 -12.37 -24.08
C ALA A 113 24.12 -11.70 -24.02
N GLY A 114 24.85 -11.89 -22.90
CA GLY A 114 26.22 -11.44 -22.74
C GLY A 114 26.56 -10.78 -21.40
N SER A 115 25.57 -10.21 -20.68
CA SER A 115 25.86 -9.47 -19.44
C SER A 115 26.18 -10.38 -18.25
N VAL A 116 25.39 -11.41 -18.00
CA VAL A 116 25.61 -12.37 -16.89
C VAL A 116 26.01 -13.74 -17.43
N ILE A 117 25.26 -14.24 -18.38
CA ILE A 117 25.56 -15.44 -19.17
C ILE A 117 25.26 -15.14 -20.62
N ASN A 118 25.77 -16.01 -21.55
CA ASN A 118 25.42 -15.91 -22.96
C ASN A 118 24.89 -17.25 -23.48
N VAL A 119 23.56 -17.40 -23.50
CA VAL A 119 22.93 -18.62 -24.02
C VAL A 119 22.94 -18.69 -25.55
N PHE A 120 23.11 -17.55 -26.24
CA PHE A 120 23.13 -17.49 -27.70
C PHE A 120 24.46 -17.94 -28.33
N GLU A 121 25.55 -18.00 -27.51
CA GLU A 121 26.83 -18.59 -27.93
C GLU A 121 26.93 -20.09 -27.67
N ALA A 122 25.93 -20.69 -27.02
CA ALA A 122 25.94 -22.11 -26.72
C ALA A 122 25.73 -22.98 -27.99
N THR A 123 26.82 -23.34 -28.65
CA THR A 123 26.82 -24.08 -29.93
C THR A 123 26.17 -25.49 -29.86
N ALA A 124 26.04 -26.04 -28.64
CA ALA A 124 25.35 -27.31 -28.41
C ALA A 124 23.81 -27.18 -28.54
N LEU A 125 23.26 -25.98 -28.54
CA LEU A 125 21.83 -25.79 -28.76
C LEU A 125 21.47 -25.99 -30.22
N ASN A 126 20.31 -26.60 -30.44
CA ASN A 126 19.83 -26.98 -31.74
C ASN A 126 19.31 -25.83 -32.63
N HIS A 127 19.41 -24.60 -32.17
CA HIS A 127 19.10 -23.38 -32.91
C HIS A 127 20.03 -22.23 -32.48
N GLN A 128 20.46 -21.46 -33.46
CA GLN A 128 21.33 -20.31 -33.27
C GLN A 128 20.57 -19.04 -33.69
N THR A 129 20.55 -18.04 -32.82
CA THR A 129 19.95 -16.73 -33.08
C THR A 129 21.06 -15.66 -33.10
N ALA A 130 21.16 -14.92 -34.21
CA ALA A 130 22.12 -13.82 -34.30
C ALA A 130 21.73 -12.66 -33.35
N VAL A 131 22.69 -12.12 -32.59
CA VAL A 131 22.44 -11.07 -31.63
C VAL A 131 23.00 -9.74 -32.12
N THR A 132 22.22 -8.67 -32.00
CA THR A 132 22.63 -7.28 -32.21
C THR A 132 22.29 -6.50 -30.92
N GLU A 133 23.29 -5.87 -30.36
CA GLU A 133 23.17 -5.14 -29.08
C GLU A 133 23.27 -3.63 -29.25
N GLY A 134 22.79 -2.88 -28.26
CA GLY A 134 23.08 -1.45 -28.12
C GLY A 134 22.22 -0.52 -28.97
N VAL A 135 21.18 -1.01 -29.65
CA VAL A 135 20.30 -0.18 -30.48
C VAL A 135 19.49 0.76 -29.60
N LEU A 136 19.67 2.08 -29.77
CA LEU A 136 19.11 3.14 -28.91
C LEU A 136 19.38 2.90 -27.40
N ALA A 137 20.49 2.28 -27.04
CA ALA A 137 20.83 1.95 -25.66
C ALA A 137 20.76 3.13 -24.68
N PRO A 138 21.17 4.38 -25.03
CA PRO A 138 21.00 5.53 -24.14
C PRO A 138 19.53 5.79 -23.76
N ALA A 139 18.61 5.72 -24.73
CA ALA A 139 17.18 5.94 -24.49
C ALA A 139 16.57 4.83 -23.64
N CYS A 140 16.92 3.57 -23.91
CA CYS A 140 16.49 2.41 -23.14
C CYS A 140 16.98 2.49 -21.69
N ARG A 141 18.26 2.82 -21.47
CA ARG A 141 18.81 3.04 -20.11
C ARG A 141 18.17 4.21 -19.39
N ALA A 142 17.88 5.31 -20.07
CA ALA A 142 17.26 6.48 -19.47
C ALA A 142 15.86 6.15 -18.93
N LEU A 143 15.05 5.38 -19.68
CA LEU A 143 13.72 4.96 -19.27
C LEU A 143 13.79 4.06 -18.02
N MET A 144 14.65 3.04 -18.01
CA MET A 144 14.87 2.16 -16.86
C MET A 144 15.35 2.92 -15.63
N ASN A 145 16.35 3.79 -15.79
CA ASN A 145 16.91 4.59 -14.69
C ASN A 145 15.86 5.54 -14.10
N GLY A 146 15.07 6.22 -14.94
CA GLY A 146 14.00 7.11 -14.50
C GLY A 146 12.96 6.39 -13.64
N PHE A 147 12.54 5.19 -14.06
CA PHE A 147 11.61 4.36 -13.30
C PHE A 147 12.16 3.98 -11.92
N PHE A 148 13.37 3.45 -11.86
CA PHE A 148 13.97 3.05 -10.58
C PHE A 148 14.35 4.23 -9.70
N GLN A 149 14.71 5.39 -10.28
CA GLN A 149 14.91 6.63 -9.52
C GLN A 149 13.60 7.10 -8.90
N GLY A 150 12.52 7.16 -9.68
CA GLY A 150 11.20 7.51 -9.18
C GLY A 150 10.74 6.59 -8.03
N ARG A 151 10.91 5.28 -8.19
CA ARG A 151 10.61 4.32 -7.09
C ARG A 151 11.48 4.53 -5.85
N ARG A 152 12.79 4.81 -6.01
CA ARG A 152 13.68 5.12 -4.88
C ARG A 152 13.30 6.43 -4.19
N GLU A 153 12.88 7.44 -4.93
CA GLU A 153 12.40 8.70 -4.34
C GLU A 153 11.09 8.52 -3.58
N VAL A 154 10.15 7.75 -4.12
CA VAL A 154 8.93 7.37 -3.40
C VAL A 154 9.29 6.61 -2.12
N ILE A 155 10.17 5.61 -2.21
CA ILE A 155 10.65 4.86 -1.04
C ILE A 155 11.36 5.79 -0.06
N LYS A 156 12.22 6.71 -0.52
CA LYS A 156 12.88 7.70 0.35
C LYS A 156 11.88 8.62 1.06
N ARG A 157 10.86 9.08 0.37
CA ARG A 157 9.78 9.90 0.96
C ARG A 157 8.92 9.11 1.95
N THR A 158 8.74 7.82 1.71
CA THR A 158 7.97 6.93 2.59
C THR A 158 8.82 6.26 3.68
N THR A 159 10.14 6.17 3.49
CA THR A 159 11.09 5.59 4.46
C THR A 159 11.68 6.70 5.30
N THR A 160 10.96 7.15 6.32
CA THR A 160 11.53 8.01 7.35
C THR A 160 12.68 7.26 8.02
N PRO A 161 13.87 7.86 8.18
CA PRO A 161 14.93 7.29 8.98
C PRO A 161 14.40 6.95 10.37
N LEU A 162 14.67 5.73 10.83
CA LEU A 162 14.28 5.32 12.16
C LEU A 162 15.11 6.08 13.18
N ARG A 163 14.46 6.72 14.15
CA ARG A 163 15.16 7.38 15.27
C ARG A 163 15.90 6.33 16.08
N GLU A 164 17.09 6.66 16.60
CA GLU A 164 17.92 5.76 17.39
C GLU A 164 17.22 5.25 18.67
N ASP A 165 16.33 6.07 19.24
CA ASP A 165 15.57 5.76 20.44
C ASP A 165 14.22 5.10 20.15
N ALA A 166 13.95 4.69 18.92
CA ALA A 166 12.72 4.02 18.52
C ALA A 166 12.99 2.68 17.82
N LEU A 167 11.95 1.85 17.72
CA LEU A 167 11.91 0.60 16.97
C LEU A 167 10.82 0.69 15.91
N ARG A 168 10.98 -0.09 14.84
CA ARG A 168 9.98 -0.25 13.78
C ARG A 168 9.75 -1.72 13.52
N THR A 169 8.51 -2.15 13.60
CA THR A 169 8.15 -3.53 13.28
C THR A 169 8.32 -3.77 11.79
N PRO A 170 8.99 -4.86 11.37
CA PRO A 170 9.12 -5.22 9.97
C PRO A 170 7.75 -5.43 9.29
N ASP A 171 7.58 -4.91 8.08
CA ASP A 171 6.31 -4.98 7.33
C ASP A 171 5.87 -6.43 7.05
N ALA A 172 6.81 -7.37 6.92
CA ALA A 172 6.52 -8.79 6.74
C ALA A 172 5.67 -9.42 7.86
N ARG A 173 5.64 -8.80 9.05
CA ARG A 173 4.79 -9.28 10.15
C ARG A 173 3.30 -8.94 9.98
N PHE A 174 2.98 -8.17 8.96
CA PHE A 174 1.62 -7.72 8.65
C PHE A 174 1.14 -8.22 7.27
N SER A 175 1.81 -9.22 6.64
CA SER A 175 1.49 -9.71 5.31
C SER A 175 0.23 -10.57 5.26
N ASP A 176 -0.04 -11.36 6.32
CA ASP A 176 -1.08 -12.39 6.31
C ASP A 176 -2.27 -12.04 7.22
N LEU A 177 -2.68 -10.77 7.17
CA LEU A 177 -3.80 -10.28 7.99
C LEU A 177 -5.14 -10.64 7.34
N VAL A 178 -5.89 -11.51 8.00
CA VAL A 178 -7.24 -11.89 7.57
C VAL A 178 -8.21 -10.71 7.75
N ASP A 179 -9.07 -10.48 6.76
CA ASP A 179 -10.09 -9.41 6.76
C ASP A 179 -9.50 -7.99 6.93
N TRP A 180 -8.29 -7.74 6.37
CA TRP A 180 -7.63 -6.44 6.41
C TRP A 180 -7.18 -5.96 5.02
N PRO A 181 -8.10 -5.56 4.13
CA PRO A 181 -7.77 -5.14 2.76
C PRO A 181 -7.30 -3.68 2.66
N TYR A 182 -7.10 -2.98 3.78
CA TYR A 182 -6.89 -1.54 3.81
C TYR A 182 -5.45 -1.16 3.46
N THR A 183 -5.34 -0.17 2.57
CA THR A 183 -4.03 0.38 2.17
C THR A 183 -3.41 1.18 3.32
N PRO A 184 -2.17 0.87 3.73
CA PRO A 184 -1.51 1.62 4.79
C PRO A 184 -1.15 3.03 4.33
N CYS A 185 -1.48 4.03 5.16
CA CYS A 185 -1.03 5.41 5.03
C CYS A 185 0.02 5.71 6.10
N TYR A 186 0.99 6.58 5.77
CA TYR A 186 2.04 6.98 6.70
C TYR A 186 2.25 8.49 6.66
N THR A 187 2.56 9.09 7.82
CA THR A 187 2.99 10.48 7.91
C THR A 187 4.10 10.68 8.93
N THR A 188 4.91 11.68 8.71
CA THR A 188 5.98 12.16 9.60
C THR A 188 5.93 13.67 9.74
N GLU A 189 4.97 14.31 9.07
CA GLU A 189 4.88 15.76 8.93
C GLU A 189 4.17 16.44 10.10
N ILE A 190 3.62 15.64 11.04
CA ILE A 190 3.01 16.17 12.28
C ILE A 190 4.12 16.60 13.24
N PRO A 191 4.20 17.86 13.66
CA PRO A 191 5.29 18.35 14.51
C PRO A 191 5.49 17.52 15.80
N ALA A 192 4.40 17.08 16.42
CA ALA A 192 4.44 16.26 17.64
C ALA A 192 5.17 14.91 17.44
N LEU A 193 5.24 14.38 16.23
CA LEU A 193 5.95 13.14 15.94
C LEU A 193 7.48 13.27 16.09
N ASN A 194 8.01 14.48 15.89
CA ASN A 194 9.45 14.75 16.02
C ASN A 194 10.32 13.67 15.36
N GLY A 195 10.01 13.35 14.08
CA GLY A 195 10.73 12.35 13.28
C GLY A 195 10.27 10.90 13.48
N LEU A 196 9.25 10.62 14.29
CA LEU A 196 8.58 9.32 14.31
C LEU A 196 7.63 9.19 13.13
N ARG A 197 7.43 7.97 12.64
CA ARG A 197 6.45 7.64 11.62
C ARG A 197 5.15 7.15 12.26
N LEU A 198 4.04 7.79 11.92
CA LEU A 198 2.70 7.36 12.27
C LEU A 198 2.09 6.58 11.10
N HIS A 199 1.54 5.40 11.36
CA HIS A 199 0.69 4.65 10.45
C HIS A 199 -0.77 4.94 10.75
N TYR A 200 -1.59 5.01 9.68
CA TYR A 200 -3.05 5.07 9.80
C TYR A 200 -3.72 4.48 8.56
N VAL A 201 -4.97 4.07 8.71
CA VAL A 201 -5.88 3.74 7.60
C VAL A 201 -6.82 4.92 7.43
N ASP A 202 -7.11 5.28 6.20
CA ASP A 202 -7.99 6.40 5.82
C ASP A 202 -8.98 5.89 4.76
N GLU A 203 -10.15 5.52 5.22
CA GLU A 203 -11.20 4.90 4.40
C GLU A 203 -12.46 5.76 4.34
N GLY A 204 -13.09 5.80 3.17
CA GLY A 204 -14.30 6.57 2.92
C GLY A 204 -14.16 7.55 1.76
N VAL A 205 -15.16 8.40 1.55
CA VAL A 205 -15.18 9.31 0.41
C VAL A 205 -14.12 10.40 0.61
N ARG A 206 -13.04 10.33 -0.15
CA ARG A 206 -12.14 11.47 -0.33
C ARG A 206 -12.86 12.48 -1.22
N ALA A 207 -13.20 13.65 -0.69
CA ALA A 207 -13.58 14.77 -1.56
C ALA A 207 -12.41 15.07 -2.49
N VAL A 208 -12.55 14.79 -3.77
CA VAL A 208 -11.52 15.01 -4.81
C VAL A 208 -11.35 16.51 -5.15
N THR A 209 -12.14 17.38 -4.53
CA THR A 209 -12.09 18.83 -4.75
C THR A 209 -12.09 19.57 -3.42
N ALA A 210 -11.24 20.57 -3.33
CA ALA A 210 -11.21 21.57 -2.24
C ALA A 210 -12.42 22.53 -2.32
N ALA A 211 -13.64 21.97 -2.43
CA ALA A 211 -14.88 22.72 -2.30
C ALA A 211 -15.34 22.64 -0.83
N PRO A 212 -15.92 23.71 -0.27
CA PRO A 212 -16.54 23.66 1.05
C PRO A 212 -17.57 22.53 1.06
N ILE A 213 -17.64 21.80 2.16
CA ILE A 213 -18.61 20.71 2.37
C ILE A 213 -20.02 21.32 2.19
N ASP A 214 -20.65 21.01 1.07
CA ASP A 214 -22.03 21.44 0.82
C ASP A 214 -22.95 20.73 1.83
N VAL A 215 -23.65 21.53 2.60
CA VAL A 215 -24.80 21.09 3.40
C VAL A 215 -25.89 20.73 2.38
N ASP A 216 -26.38 19.52 2.39
CA ASP A 216 -27.50 19.15 1.53
C ASP A 216 -28.74 20.02 1.84
N ALA A 217 -29.71 20.09 0.91
CA ALA A 217 -30.92 20.91 1.07
C ALA A 217 -31.80 20.50 2.28
N SER A 218 -31.43 19.43 3.01
CA SER A 218 -32.09 18.96 4.25
C SER A 218 -31.35 19.39 5.52
N GLY A 219 -30.22 20.13 5.42
CA GLY A 219 -29.45 20.60 6.59
C GLY A 219 -28.62 19.48 7.24
N ARG A 220 -28.47 18.32 6.59
CA ARG A 220 -27.63 17.24 7.10
C ARG A 220 -26.18 17.52 6.72
N HIS A 221 -25.30 17.51 7.70
CA HIS A 221 -23.86 17.68 7.52
C HIS A 221 -23.35 16.54 6.61
N GLY A 222 -22.83 16.91 5.44
CA GLY A 222 -22.17 15.97 4.54
C GLY A 222 -21.01 15.28 5.27
N GLN A 223 -21.01 13.97 5.17
CA GLN A 223 -19.94 13.05 5.49
C GLN A 223 -19.07 13.41 6.69
N GLY A 224 -19.53 13.06 7.89
CA GLY A 224 -18.75 13.17 9.12
C GLY A 224 -17.51 12.26 9.07
N ALA A 225 -16.49 12.60 9.85
CA ALA A 225 -15.32 11.75 10.04
C ALA A 225 -15.33 11.11 11.42
N CYS A 226 -14.91 9.84 11.47
CA CYS A 226 -14.74 9.08 12.70
C CYS A 226 -13.28 8.70 12.89
N LEU A 227 -12.75 8.96 14.08
CA LEU A 227 -11.43 8.53 14.53
C LEU A 227 -11.58 7.33 15.46
N LEU A 228 -10.96 6.21 15.13
CA LEU A 228 -11.07 4.95 15.86
C LEU A 228 -9.77 4.68 16.61
N LEU A 229 -9.79 4.79 17.94
CA LEU A 229 -8.64 4.61 18.81
C LEU A 229 -8.62 3.22 19.42
N HIS A 230 -7.58 2.45 19.12
CA HIS A 230 -7.44 1.07 19.61
C HIS A 230 -7.00 1.00 21.08
N GLY A 231 -7.26 -0.14 21.73
CA GLY A 231 -6.85 -0.41 23.10
C GLY A 231 -5.35 -0.73 23.25
N ALA A 232 -4.85 -0.66 24.49
CA ALA A 232 -3.46 -0.94 24.84
C ALA A 232 -2.98 -2.35 24.47
N GLY A 233 -3.87 -3.35 24.46
CA GLY A 233 -3.55 -4.73 24.09
C GLY A 233 -3.69 -5.02 22.60
N GLY A 234 -3.79 -3.99 21.72
CA GLY A 234 -4.04 -4.18 20.30
C GLY A 234 -3.46 -3.08 19.42
N TRP A 235 -4.02 -2.93 18.24
CA TRP A 235 -3.68 -1.94 17.23
C TRP A 235 -4.86 -1.77 16.26
N GLY A 236 -4.76 -0.94 15.25
CA GLY A 236 -5.85 -0.56 14.34
C GLY A 236 -6.64 -1.74 13.76
N TYR A 237 -6.04 -2.92 13.62
CA TYR A 237 -6.69 -4.15 13.18
C TYR A 237 -7.93 -4.55 14.02
N GLN A 238 -8.02 -4.11 15.27
CA GLN A 238 -9.19 -4.37 16.14
C GLN A 238 -10.48 -3.82 15.50
N TRP A 239 -10.38 -2.76 14.73
CA TRP A 239 -11.50 -2.04 14.13
C TRP A 239 -12.00 -2.60 12.79
N ARG A 240 -11.38 -3.67 12.24
CA ARG A 240 -11.62 -4.16 10.88
C ARG A 240 -13.10 -4.31 10.49
N TYR A 241 -13.94 -4.75 11.40
CA TYR A 241 -15.39 -4.93 11.14
C TYR A 241 -16.22 -3.66 11.37
N TRP A 242 -15.69 -2.70 12.13
CA TRP A 242 -16.33 -1.41 12.37
C TRP A 242 -16.13 -0.45 11.21
N ILE A 243 -15.00 -0.55 10.50
CA ILE A 243 -14.68 0.29 9.34
C ILE A 243 -15.79 0.20 8.29
N GLU A 244 -16.17 -1.02 7.88
CA GLU A 244 -17.21 -1.24 6.88
C GLU A 244 -18.59 -0.73 7.33
N ALA A 245 -18.94 -0.90 8.60
CA ALA A 245 -20.20 -0.43 9.15
C ALA A 245 -20.31 1.09 9.14
N LEU A 246 -19.23 1.80 9.40
CA LEU A 246 -19.14 3.26 9.34
C LEU A 246 -19.12 3.77 7.91
N ARG A 247 -18.36 3.12 7.01
CA ARG A 247 -18.33 3.45 5.59
C ARG A 247 -19.72 3.31 4.94
N ALA A 248 -20.44 2.25 5.28
CA ALA A 248 -21.82 2.05 4.81
C ALA A 248 -22.79 3.16 5.25
N ARG A 249 -22.42 3.95 6.28
CA ARG A 249 -23.13 5.14 6.75
C ARG A 249 -22.58 6.45 6.20
N GLY A 250 -21.73 6.38 5.17
CA GLY A 250 -21.15 7.55 4.54
C GLY A 250 -20.07 8.26 5.37
N GLN A 251 -19.54 7.62 6.41
CA GLN A 251 -18.51 8.23 7.24
C GLN A 251 -17.11 8.01 6.64
N ARG A 252 -16.26 9.03 6.70
CA ARG A 252 -14.82 8.87 6.53
C ARG A 252 -14.25 8.29 7.82
N VAL A 253 -13.44 7.23 7.70
CA VAL A 253 -12.95 6.46 8.85
C VAL A 253 -11.45 6.53 8.93
N LEU A 254 -10.94 7.08 10.03
CA LEU A 254 -9.52 7.15 10.33
C LEU A 254 -9.17 6.14 11.43
N VAL A 255 -8.22 5.26 11.15
CA VAL A 255 -7.78 4.24 12.10
C VAL A 255 -6.27 4.33 12.27
N PRO A 256 -5.77 5.19 13.17
CA PRO A 256 -4.34 5.26 13.46
C PRO A 256 -3.89 4.07 14.30
N ASP A 257 -2.68 3.59 14.02
CA ASP A 257 -1.90 2.88 15.03
C ASP A 257 -1.23 3.92 15.91
N LEU A 258 -1.61 4.03 17.16
CA LEU A 258 -0.99 4.98 18.09
C LEU A 258 0.53 4.76 18.14
N ILE A 259 1.30 5.83 18.35
CA ILE A 259 2.76 5.71 18.49
C ILE A 259 3.10 4.69 19.58
N GLY A 260 3.94 3.72 19.24
CA GLY A 260 4.23 2.59 20.10
C GLY A 260 3.46 1.30 19.76
N PHE A 261 2.50 1.37 18.82
CA PHE A 261 1.65 0.23 18.43
C PHE A 261 1.67 -0.01 16.92
N GLY A 262 1.08 -1.12 16.50
CA GLY A 262 0.85 -1.46 15.10
C GLY A 262 2.06 -1.28 14.18
N ARG A 263 1.85 -0.61 13.07
CA ARG A 263 2.89 -0.24 12.09
C ARG A 263 3.57 1.10 12.38
N SER A 264 3.12 1.84 13.40
CA SER A 264 3.76 3.08 13.85
C SER A 264 5.09 2.81 14.54
N ASP A 265 5.97 3.81 14.56
CA ASP A 265 7.24 3.74 15.28
C ASP A 265 7.02 3.60 16.78
N LYS A 266 7.95 2.94 17.46
CA LYS A 266 7.86 2.55 18.85
C LYS A 266 9.03 3.11 19.66
N PRO A 267 8.87 4.29 20.30
CA PRO A 267 9.85 4.77 21.28
C PRO A 267 10.16 3.70 22.34
N LYS A 268 11.45 3.50 22.63
CA LYS A 268 11.93 2.45 23.54
C LYS A 268 11.62 2.75 25.01
N ARG A 269 11.41 4.03 25.35
CA ARG A 269 11.19 4.48 26.73
C ARG A 269 9.71 4.63 27.04
N VAL A 270 9.28 4.12 28.19
CA VAL A 270 7.90 4.27 28.69
C VAL A 270 7.56 5.75 28.87
N SER A 271 8.51 6.56 29.37
CA SER A 271 8.33 8.01 29.56
C SER A 271 8.16 8.84 28.28
N ALA A 272 8.36 8.24 27.10
CA ALA A 272 8.06 8.89 25.82
C ALA A 272 6.55 8.90 25.49
N HIS A 273 5.76 8.19 26.27
CA HIS A 273 4.31 8.08 26.09
C HIS A 273 3.59 8.82 27.20
N SER A 274 2.74 9.76 26.82
CA SER A 274 1.82 10.47 27.73
C SER A 274 0.49 10.72 27.01
N PRO A 275 -0.63 10.92 27.74
CA PRO A 275 -1.91 11.30 27.15
C PRO A 275 -1.79 12.54 26.26
N ALA A 276 -1.11 13.58 26.74
CA ALA A 276 -0.87 14.81 25.99
C ALA A 276 -0.12 14.59 24.68
N PHE A 277 0.93 13.76 24.68
CA PHE A 277 1.67 13.41 23.46
C PHE A 277 0.77 12.73 22.43
N HIS A 278 0.02 11.71 22.84
CA HIS A 278 -0.87 11.00 21.94
C HIS A 278 -2.01 11.90 21.42
N ALA A 279 -2.55 12.77 22.27
CA ALA A 279 -3.57 13.73 21.88
C ALA A 279 -3.04 14.75 20.85
N GLN A 280 -1.85 15.29 21.04
CA GLN A 280 -1.22 16.19 20.08
C GLN A 280 -0.97 15.53 18.73
N VAL A 281 -0.56 14.26 18.72
CA VAL A 281 -0.38 13.49 17.48
C VAL A 281 -1.72 13.29 16.77
N MET A 282 -2.80 12.97 17.49
CA MET A 282 -4.13 12.78 16.88
C MET A 282 -4.72 14.09 16.36
N ALA A 283 -4.62 15.18 17.13
CA ALA A 283 -5.05 16.51 16.68
C ALA A 283 -4.24 16.95 15.43
N GLY A 284 -2.93 16.72 15.44
CA GLY A 284 -2.07 16.98 14.29
C GLY A 284 -2.43 16.16 13.06
N LEU A 285 -2.80 14.87 13.20
CA LEU A 285 -3.26 14.03 12.11
C LEU A 285 -4.54 14.59 11.48
N VAL A 286 -5.53 14.92 12.30
CA VAL A 286 -6.81 15.47 11.85
C VAL A 286 -6.62 16.81 11.14
N ALA A 287 -5.76 17.68 11.66
CA ALA A 287 -5.42 18.96 11.05
C ALA A 287 -4.69 18.77 9.70
N ALA A 288 -3.72 17.85 9.62
CA ALA A 288 -2.97 17.56 8.39
C ALA A 288 -3.88 17.00 7.28
N LEU A 289 -4.98 16.33 7.65
CA LEU A 289 -5.99 15.82 6.72
C LEU A 289 -7.09 16.83 6.40
N GLY A 290 -7.01 18.06 6.93
CA GLY A 290 -7.98 19.13 6.70
C GLY A 290 -9.37 18.84 7.28
N LEU A 291 -9.43 18.07 8.38
CA LEU A 291 -10.69 17.66 8.99
C LEU A 291 -11.01 18.50 10.23
N SER A 292 -12.29 18.62 10.52
CA SER A 292 -12.85 19.24 11.72
C SER A 292 -14.08 18.46 12.17
N GLN A 293 -14.52 18.67 13.41
CA GLN A 293 -15.72 18.04 13.98
C GLN A 293 -15.67 16.50 13.88
N VAL A 294 -14.52 15.90 14.24
CA VAL A 294 -14.28 14.45 14.15
C VAL A 294 -14.82 13.74 15.38
N ARG A 295 -15.69 12.75 15.18
CA ARG A 295 -16.22 11.90 16.25
C ARG A 295 -15.21 10.82 16.62
N VAL A 296 -15.09 10.50 17.90
CA VAL A 296 -14.10 9.53 18.38
C VAL A 296 -14.79 8.27 18.93
N LEU A 297 -14.45 7.09 18.38
CA LEU A 297 -14.73 5.80 19.00
C LEU A 297 -13.47 5.33 19.73
N ASP A 298 -13.56 5.24 21.05
CA ASP A 298 -12.40 5.06 21.92
C ASP A 298 -12.38 3.69 22.58
N ALA A 299 -11.39 2.89 22.26
CA ALA A 299 -11.06 1.64 22.96
C ALA A 299 -9.73 1.74 23.72
N SER A 300 -9.10 2.92 23.78
CA SER A 300 -7.79 3.12 24.42
C SER A 300 -7.85 3.13 25.95
N GLY A 301 -9.03 3.38 26.47
CA GLY A 301 -9.25 3.48 27.93
C GLY A 301 -9.31 4.91 28.48
N GLY A 302 -9.22 5.94 27.60
CA GLY A 302 -9.35 7.32 28.07
C GLY A 302 -8.86 8.41 27.10
N LEU A 303 -8.14 8.05 26.03
CA LEU A 303 -7.61 9.04 25.09
C LEU A 303 -8.73 9.82 24.37
N GLY A 304 -9.86 9.18 24.06
CA GLY A 304 -11.00 9.85 23.47
C GLY A 304 -11.61 10.91 24.38
N ALA A 305 -11.74 10.61 25.67
CA ALA A 305 -12.19 11.57 26.68
C ALA A 305 -11.21 12.75 26.80
N TYR A 306 -9.90 12.44 26.83
CA TYR A 306 -8.85 13.46 26.88
C TYR A 306 -8.90 14.38 25.66
N LEU A 307 -9.05 13.83 24.44
CA LEU A 307 -9.17 14.60 23.20
C LEU A 307 -10.39 15.53 23.23
N THR A 308 -11.54 15.03 23.67
CA THR A 308 -12.76 15.83 23.79
C THR A 308 -12.61 16.95 24.81
N GLN A 309 -11.82 16.76 25.85
CA GLN A 309 -11.56 17.76 26.86
C GLN A 309 -10.59 18.86 26.37
N VAL A 310 -9.46 18.48 25.74
CA VAL A 310 -8.38 19.43 25.38
C VAL A 310 -8.56 20.02 23.98
N HIS A 311 -9.31 19.40 23.10
CA HIS A 311 -9.52 19.79 21.70
C HIS A 311 -11.01 19.66 21.33
N ALA A 312 -11.91 20.22 22.15
CA ALA A 312 -13.36 20.10 21.98
C ALA A 312 -13.88 20.68 20.65
N ASP A 313 -13.20 21.66 20.09
CA ASP A 313 -13.47 22.26 18.79
C ASP A 313 -13.20 21.31 17.61
N VAL A 314 -12.27 20.39 17.79
CA VAL A 314 -11.89 19.38 16.78
C VAL A 314 -12.61 18.06 17.03
N PHE A 315 -12.72 17.65 18.30
CA PHE A 315 -13.34 16.39 18.74
C PHE A 315 -14.53 16.66 19.65
N PRO A 316 -15.69 17.02 19.08
CA PRO A 316 -16.86 17.43 19.89
C PRO A 316 -17.47 16.28 20.68
N ARG A 317 -17.18 15.04 20.29
CA ARG A 317 -17.82 13.86 20.86
C ARG A 317 -16.91 12.63 20.83
N HIS A 318 -17.00 11.85 21.90
CA HIS A 318 -16.42 10.50 21.95
C HIS A 318 -17.43 9.48 22.49
N ALA A 319 -17.20 8.20 22.18
CA ALA A 319 -17.90 7.07 22.80
C ALA A 319 -16.90 5.97 23.11
N PHE A 320 -17.05 5.37 24.27
CA PHE A 320 -16.21 4.27 24.71
C PHE A 320 -16.68 2.93 24.12
N ILE A 321 -15.73 2.13 23.63
CA ILE A 321 -15.96 0.78 23.14
C ILE A 321 -15.15 -0.19 23.98
N GLU A 322 -15.82 -1.13 24.61
CA GLU A 322 -15.19 -2.14 25.46
C GLU A 322 -14.42 -3.17 24.61
N VAL A 323 -13.16 -3.38 24.95
CA VAL A 323 -12.34 -4.39 24.30
C VAL A 323 -12.42 -5.70 25.06
N SER A 324 -13.13 -6.68 24.48
CA SER A 324 -13.06 -8.04 25.00
C SER A 324 -11.73 -8.69 24.60
N ARG A 325 -11.05 -9.30 25.58
CA ARG A 325 -9.78 -10.03 25.36
C ARG A 325 -10.02 -11.38 24.63
N VAL A 326 -10.79 -11.39 23.57
CA VAL A 326 -11.07 -12.64 22.84
C VAL A 326 -10.54 -12.56 21.41
N GLY A 327 -9.67 -13.47 21.08
CA GLY A 327 -9.34 -13.86 19.70
C GLY A 327 -7.89 -13.63 19.27
N ALA A 328 -7.25 -14.74 18.91
CA ALA A 328 -5.96 -14.88 18.21
C ALA A 328 -4.80 -14.03 18.78
N GLN A 329 -4.14 -14.54 19.80
CA GLN A 329 -2.87 -14.00 20.37
C GLN A 329 -1.81 -13.70 19.28
N THR A 330 -1.81 -14.46 18.19
CA THR A 330 -0.86 -14.28 17.07
C THR A 330 -1.02 -12.94 16.35
N VAL A 331 -2.24 -12.49 16.09
CA VAL A 331 -2.46 -11.22 15.37
C VAL A 331 -2.26 -10.02 16.29
N ALA A 332 -2.68 -10.11 17.55
CA ALA A 332 -2.46 -9.06 18.55
C ALA A 332 -0.96 -8.86 18.82
N SER A 333 -0.15 -9.92 18.74
CA SER A 333 1.30 -9.86 18.93
C SER A 333 2.10 -9.50 17.68
N ALA A 334 1.47 -9.42 16.50
CA ALA A 334 2.14 -9.08 15.25
C ALA A 334 3.02 -7.81 15.34
N PRO A 335 2.56 -6.70 15.99
CA PRO A 335 3.36 -5.49 16.12
C PRO A 335 4.57 -5.61 17.04
N PHE A 336 4.64 -6.65 17.88
CA PHE A 336 5.59 -6.76 18.99
C PHE A 336 6.46 -8.03 18.85
N PRO A 337 7.57 -7.96 18.08
CA PRO A 337 8.50 -9.07 17.94
C PRO A 337 9.06 -9.59 19.26
N ASP A 338 9.31 -8.67 20.22
CA ASP A 338 9.81 -8.94 21.57
C ASP A 338 9.35 -7.85 22.54
N ASP A 339 9.73 -7.97 23.81
CA ASP A 339 9.34 -7.05 24.88
C ASP A 339 9.91 -5.63 24.73
N GLY A 340 10.97 -5.44 23.95
CA GLY A 340 11.53 -4.12 23.64
C GLY A 340 10.54 -3.22 22.91
N TYR A 341 9.63 -3.82 22.15
CA TYR A 341 8.58 -3.12 21.38
C TYR A 341 7.37 -2.69 22.21
N ARG A 342 7.28 -3.07 23.51
CA ARG A 342 6.08 -2.90 24.34
C ARG A 342 6.13 -1.72 25.32
N ALA A 343 6.97 -0.70 25.07
CA ALA A 343 7.08 0.45 25.97
C ALA A 343 5.75 1.22 26.12
N ALA A 344 5.03 1.45 25.00
CA ALA A 344 3.73 2.09 24.99
C ALA A 344 2.66 1.27 25.72
N GLU A 345 2.64 -0.07 25.48
CA GLU A 345 1.71 -0.96 26.16
C GLU A 345 1.87 -0.90 27.69
N ARG A 346 3.12 -0.85 28.16
CA ARG A 346 3.43 -0.67 29.59
C ARG A 346 3.02 0.70 30.11
N ALA A 347 3.17 1.77 29.31
CA ALA A 347 2.71 3.10 29.68
C ALA A 347 1.19 3.14 29.84
N PHE A 348 0.45 2.66 28.87
CA PHE A 348 -1.02 2.64 28.87
C PHE A 348 -1.62 1.73 29.96
N ALA A 349 -0.88 0.68 30.38
CA ALA A 349 -1.30 -0.21 31.45
C ALA A 349 -0.97 0.31 32.86
N ALA A 350 -0.18 1.38 32.98
CA ALA A 350 0.14 1.98 34.27
C ALA A 350 -1.13 2.59 34.90
N ALA A 351 -1.30 2.37 36.21
CA ALA A 351 -2.37 3.01 36.96
C ALA A 351 -2.23 4.53 36.85
N GLY A 352 -3.33 5.21 36.54
CA GLY A 352 -3.35 6.68 36.43
C GLY A 352 -2.83 7.24 35.09
N PHE A 353 -2.54 6.44 34.07
CA PHE A 353 -2.05 6.98 32.79
C PHE A 353 -3.00 8.02 32.17
N PHE A 354 -4.32 7.86 32.37
CA PHE A 354 -5.33 8.84 31.97
C PHE A 354 -5.99 9.57 33.13
N ASP A 355 -5.72 9.19 34.40
CA ASP A 355 -6.47 9.67 35.58
C ASP A 355 -5.92 11.00 36.15
N ASP A 356 -4.62 11.28 35.99
CA ASP A 356 -4.01 12.45 36.61
C ASP A 356 -4.38 13.80 35.96
N ASP A 357 -4.78 13.77 34.66
CA ASP A 357 -5.10 14.97 33.87
C ASP A 357 -6.57 15.07 33.44
N VAL A 358 -7.37 14.05 33.66
CA VAL A 358 -8.77 14.00 33.24
C VAL A 358 -9.63 13.65 34.43
N HIS A 359 -10.40 14.60 34.95
CA HIS A 359 -11.63 14.24 35.62
C HIS A 359 -12.52 13.50 34.62
N VAL A 360 -12.30 12.20 34.44
CA VAL A 360 -13.27 11.33 33.80
C VAL A 360 -14.52 11.41 34.68
N SER A 361 -15.34 12.42 34.37
CA SER A 361 -16.63 12.60 34.99
C SER A 361 -17.28 11.22 35.03
N SER A 362 -17.86 10.92 36.17
CA SER A 362 -18.55 9.68 36.46
C SER A 362 -19.74 9.35 35.53
N ASP A 363 -19.83 9.99 34.40
CA ASP A 363 -20.71 9.73 33.27
C ASP A 363 -20.45 8.42 32.51
N LYS A 364 -19.57 7.52 33.02
CA LYS A 364 -19.55 6.11 32.64
C LYS A 364 -20.95 5.44 32.75
N LYS A 365 -21.91 6.12 33.35
CA LYS A 365 -23.30 5.66 33.53
C LYS A 365 -24.31 6.15 32.47
N ARG A 366 -23.93 6.97 31.50
CA ARG A 366 -24.89 7.60 30.58
C ARG A 366 -24.96 7.03 29.15
N VAL A 367 -24.07 6.16 28.77
CA VAL A 367 -24.26 5.37 27.54
C VAL A 367 -24.64 3.97 27.99
N GLY A 368 -25.83 3.51 27.58
CA GLY A 368 -26.36 2.18 27.90
C GLY A 368 -25.35 1.06 27.70
N GLU A 369 -25.72 -0.18 27.95
CA GLU A 369 -24.88 -1.38 27.93
C GLU A 369 -23.58 -1.22 27.11
N ALA A 370 -22.41 -1.44 27.74
CA ALA A 370 -21.11 -1.26 27.10
C ALA A 370 -21.05 -2.01 25.77
N ILE A 371 -20.90 -1.28 24.67
CA ILE A 371 -20.78 -1.89 23.34
C ILE A 371 -19.39 -2.52 23.21
N ARG A 372 -19.37 -3.80 22.90
CA ARG A 372 -18.14 -4.57 22.80
C ARG A 372 -17.52 -4.47 21.40
N MET A 373 -16.21 -4.47 21.33
CA MET A 373 -15.43 -4.43 20.08
C MET A 373 -15.78 -5.58 19.13
N ASP A 374 -16.02 -6.77 19.65
CA ASP A 374 -16.34 -7.99 18.89
C ASP A 374 -17.80 -8.07 18.41
N ALA A 375 -18.67 -7.15 18.85
CA ALA A 375 -20.08 -7.12 18.46
C ALA A 375 -20.30 -7.01 16.93
N MET A 376 -19.34 -6.46 16.20
CA MET A 376 -19.42 -6.31 14.74
C MET A 376 -18.89 -7.52 13.95
N ARG A 377 -18.41 -8.57 14.60
CA ARG A 377 -17.88 -9.76 13.92
C ARG A 377 -18.97 -10.45 13.07
N PRO A 378 -18.63 -10.99 11.89
CA PRO A 378 -19.58 -11.71 11.04
C PRO A 378 -20.15 -12.98 11.70
N ASP A 379 -19.33 -13.63 12.54
CA ASP A 379 -19.66 -14.85 13.29
C ASP A 379 -20.15 -14.56 14.73
N GLY A 380 -20.38 -13.27 15.07
CA GLY A 380 -20.89 -12.83 16.36
C GLY A 380 -22.39 -13.04 16.53
N GLU A 381 -22.88 -12.85 17.78
CA GLU A 381 -24.30 -12.93 18.05
C GLU A 381 -25.10 -11.85 17.30
N PRO A 382 -26.19 -12.21 16.59
CA PRO A 382 -26.99 -11.25 15.83
C PRO A 382 -27.55 -10.11 16.68
N SER A 383 -27.94 -10.40 17.94
CA SER A 383 -28.43 -9.40 18.90
C SER A 383 -27.37 -8.38 19.28
N ALA A 384 -26.12 -8.79 19.52
CA ALA A 384 -25.01 -7.90 19.82
C ALA A 384 -24.66 -7.01 18.63
N ARG A 385 -24.69 -7.58 17.42
CA ARG A 385 -24.46 -6.82 16.19
C ARG A 385 -25.56 -5.78 15.94
N ALA A 386 -26.83 -6.14 16.14
CA ALA A 386 -27.95 -5.21 16.01
C ALA A 386 -27.85 -4.06 17.01
N ALA A 387 -27.48 -4.34 18.27
CA ALA A 387 -27.25 -3.33 19.28
C ALA A 387 -26.10 -2.39 18.92
N ALA A 388 -24.97 -2.91 18.40
CA ALA A 388 -23.84 -2.10 17.96
C ALA A 388 -24.18 -1.22 16.75
N LEU A 389 -25.00 -1.69 15.82
CA LEU A 389 -25.45 -0.90 14.66
C LEU A 389 -26.40 0.23 15.11
N ALA A 390 -27.36 -0.07 16.00
CA ALA A 390 -28.28 0.93 16.58
C ALA A 390 -27.52 2.00 17.39
N PHE A 391 -26.49 1.57 18.12
CA PHE A 391 -25.59 2.51 18.81
C PHE A 391 -24.87 3.44 17.83
N LEU A 392 -24.32 2.89 16.72
CA LEU A 392 -23.66 3.72 15.71
C LEU A 392 -24.61 4.75 15.12
N ASP A 393 -25.85 4.35 14.79
CA ASP A 393 -26.86 5.27 14.26
C ASP A 393 -27.14 6.40 15.26
N ALA A 394 -27.40 6.10 16.52
CA ALA A 394 -27.60 7.09 17.56
C ALA A 394 -26.36 7.99 17.82
N PHE A 395 -25.14 7.43 17.72
CA PHE A 395 -23.89 8.17 17.91
C PHE A 395 -23.60 9.13 16.76
N LEU A 396 -23.99 8.77 15.55
CA LEU A 396 -23.77 9.58 14.35
C LEU A 396 -24.82 10.68 14.19
N ASP A 397 -26.09 10.43 14.61
CA ASP A 397 -27.21 11.37 14.48
C ASP A 397 -27.24 12.43 15.60
N ALA A 398 -26.59 12.18 16.70
CA ALA A 398 -26.57 13.08 17.86
C ALA A 398 -25.45 14.12 17.74
#